data_e14001a8b026e1fa94a19a0157d57845
#
_entry.id   e14001a8b026e1fa94a19a0157d57845
#
_cell.length_a   1.000
_cell.length_b   1.000
_cell.length_c   1.000
_cell.angle_alpha   90.00
_cell.angle_beta   90.00
_cell.angle_gamma   90.00
#
_symmetry.space_group_name_H-M   'P 1'
#
loop_
_entity.id
_entity.type
_entity.pdbx_description
1 polymer ?
#
loop_
_entity_poly.entity_id
_entity_poly.type
_entity_poly.pdbx_seq_one_letter_code
_entity_poly.pdbx_strand_id
1 'polypeptide(L)'
;MGQLGGFLKIHRVGFDKRDPTQRVKDYEQYFDLQPEAELRRQGARCMDCGVPFCHEGCPLGNLIPDWNDLVYRDKWQDAIVQLHATNNFPEFTGRICPAP
;
A
#
# COMPACT_ATOMS: atom_id res chain seq x y z
N MET A 1 10.78 0.20 10.20
CA MET A 1 11.63 -0.40 9.14
C MET A 1 11.13 -1.80 8.80
N GLY A 2 10.94 -2.11 7.52
CA GLY A 2 10.57 -3.44 7.08
C GLY A 2 11.64 -4.50 7.36
N GLN A 3 11.57 -5.63 6.70
CA GLN A 3 12.57 -6.69 6.82
C GLN A 3 13.88 -6.28 6.14
N LEU A 4 15.02 -6.47 6.81
CA LEU A 4 16.33 -6.18 6.23
C LEU A 4 16.54 -6.97 4.94
N GLY A 5 16.74 -6.26 3.82
CA GLY A 5 16.84 -6.84 2.49
C GLY A 5 15.54 -7.48 1.99
N GLY A 6 14.40 -7.12 2.56
CA GLY A 6 13.09 -7.67 2.17
C GLY A 6 12.79 -7.47 0.68
N PHE A 7 13.12 -6.33 0.12
CA PHE A 7 12.94 -6.03 -1.30
C PHE A 7 13.72 -6.95 -2.25
N LEU A 8 14.82 -7.56 -1.78
CA LEU A 8 15.58 -8.56 -2.54
C LEU A 8 15.01 -9.98 -2.41
N LYS A 9 14.36 -10.27 -1.29
CA LYS A 9 13.88 -11.62 -0.94
C LYS A 9 12.41 -11.84 -1.27
N ILE A 10 11.62 -10.78 -1.21
CA ILE A 10 10.18 -10.82 -1.42
C ILE A 10 9.86 -10.22 -2.78
N HIS A 11 9.29 -11.00 -3.67
CA HIS A 11 8.84 -10.50 -4.97
C HIS A 11 7.66 -9.54 -4.79
N ARG A 12 7.62 -8.52 -5.65
CA ARG A 12 6.47 -7.61 -5.71
C ARG A 12 5.25 -8.34 -6.24
N VAL A 13 4.14 -8.18 -5.55
CA VAL A 13 2.83 -8.69 -5.97
C VAL A 13 1.89 -7.50 -6.13
N GLY A 14 1.28 -7.38 -7.30
CA GLY A 14 0.25 -6.38 -7.58
C GLY A 14 -1.14 -6.87 -7.16
N PHE A 15 -2.13 -6.00 -7.30
CA PHE A 15 -3.53 -6.37 -7.11
C PHE A 15 -4.07 -7.05 -8.37
N ASP A 16 -4.76 -8.16 -8.19
CA ASP A 16 -5.47 -8.83 -9.27
C ASP A 16 -6.77 -8.08 -9.58
N LYS A 17 -7.10 -8.00 -10.85
CA LYS A 17 -8.34 -7.41 -11.33
C LYS A 17 -9.40 -8.48 -11.42
N ARG A 18 -10.60 -8.18 -10.92
CA ARG A 18 -11.77 -9.06 -11.08
C ARG A 18 -12.06 -9.31 -12.56
N ASP A 19 -12.59 -10.48 -12.87
CA ASP A 19 -12.96 -10.86 -14.24
C ASP A 19 -13.88 -9.80 -14.88
N PRO A 20 -13.56 -9.31 -16.11
CA PRO A 20 -14.36 -8.28 -16.77
C PRO A 20 -15.82 -8.68 -16.97
N THR A 21 -16.09 -9.96 -17.24
CA THR A 21 -17.45 -10.46 -17.46
C THR A 21 -18.31 -10.43 -16.21
N GLN A 22 -17.68 -10.46 -15.04
CA GLN A 22 -18.36 -10.34 -13.76
C GLN A 22 -18.50 -8.86 -13.34
N ARG A 23 -17.46 -8.06 -13.55
CA ARG A 23 -17.45 -6.64 -13.18
C ARG A 23 -18.55 -5.82 -13.85
N VAL A 24 -18.94 -6.15 -15.07
CA VAL A 24 -19.99 -5.42 -15.80
C VAL A 24 -21.39 -5.67 -15.24
N LYS A 25 -21.56 -6.66 -14.35
CA LYS A 25 -22.85 -7.02 -13.77
C LYS A 25 -23.15 -6.35 -12.43
N ASP A 26 -22.16 -5.68 -11.85
CA ASP A 26 -22.27 -5.05 -10.53
C ASP A 26 -21.52 -3.72 -10.49
N TYR A 27 -21.58 -3.04 -9.35
CA TYR A 27 -20.85 -1.80 -9.04
C TYR A 27 -19.82 -2.01 -7.93
N GLU A 28 -19.41 -3.26 -7.73
CA GLU A 28 -18.44 -3.62 -6.70
C GLU A 28 -17.02 -3.22 -7.07
N GLN A 29 -16.11 -3.39 -6.12
CA GLN A 29 -14.73 -3.00 -6.27
C GLN A 29 -14.06 -3.69 -7.48
N TYR A 30 -13.24 -2.92 -8.18
CA TYR A 30 -12.54 -3.34 -9.40
C TYR A 30 -11.46 -4.38 -9.15
N PHE A 31 -10.72 -4.26 -8.05
CA PHE A 31 -9.65 -5.17 -7.66
C PHE A 31 -10.13 -6.19 -6.64
N ASP A 32 -9.53 -7.36 -6.65
CA ASP A 32 -9.61 -8.28 -5.54
C ASP A 32 -8.77 -7.78 -4.37
N LEU A 33 -9.32 -7.84 -3.17
CA LEU A 33 -8.58 -7.49 -1.97
C LEU A 33 -7.57 -8.58 -1.64
N GLN A 34 -6.32 -8.18 -1.44
CA GLN A 34 -5.29 -9.12 -1.02
C GLN A 34 -5.49 -9.52 0.44
N PRO A 35 -5.12 -10.77 0.78
CA PRO A 35 -5.09 -11.20 2.17
C PRO A 35 -4.17 -10.30 3.01
N GLU A 36 -4.54 -10.05 4.24
CA GLU A 36 -3.78 -9.23 5.19
C GLU A 36 -2.33 -9.69 5.34
N ALA A 37 -2.12 -11.01 5.41
CA ALA A 37 -0.79 -11.59 5.47
C ALA A 37 0.10 -11.20 4.27
N GLU A 38 -0.50 -11.11 3.06
CA GLU A 38 0.23 -10.67 1.87
C GLU A 38 0.52 -9.18 1.93
N LEU A 39 -0.41 -8.35 2.39
CA LEU A 39 -0.18 -6.91 2.57
C LEU A 39 0.97 -6.65 3.54
N ARG A 40 1.02 -7.38 4.66
CA ARG A 40 2.13 -7.31 5.60
C ARG A 40 3.46 -7.76 4.97
N ARG A 41 3.42 -8.82 4.18
CA ARG A 41 4.59 -9.31 3.44
C ARG A 41 5.09 -8.28 2.43
N GLN A 42 4.19 -7.60 1.73
CA GLN A 42 4.56 -6.51 0.82
C GLN A 42 5.09 -5.28 1.58
N GLY A 43 4.52 -4.94 2.72
CA GLY A 43 5.04 -3.91 3.62
C GLY A 43 6.47 -4.18 4.10
N ALA A 44 6.82 -5.45 4.30
CA ALA A 44 8.17 -5.87 4.70
C ALA A 44 9.26 -5.52 3.69
N ARG A 45 8.90 -5.21 2.43
CA ARG A 45 9.84 -4.80 1.38
C ARG A 45 10.37 -3.37 1.57
N CYS A 46 9.74 -2.57 2.40
CA CYS A 46 10.16 -1.20 2.63
C CYS A 46 11.58 -1.12 3.21
N MET A 47 12.45 -0.34 2.56
CA MET A 47 13.85 -0.15 2.99
C MET A 47 13.98 0.93 4.06
N ASP A 48 12.94 1.71 4.33
CA ASP A 48 12.99 2.86 5.24
C ASP A 48 14.14 3.83 4.86
N CYS A 49 14.11 4.31 3.64
CA CYS A 49 15.18 5.15 3.10
C CYS A 49 15.29 6.47 3.85
N GLY A 50 16.51 6.93 4.15
CA GLY A 50 16.76 8.23 4.74
C GLY A 50 16.30 9.40 3.86
N VAL A 51 16.33 9.21 2.54
CA VAL A 51 15.71 10.11 1.55
C VAL A 51 14.67 9.28 0.78
N PRO A 52 13.40 9.28 1.24
CA PRO A 52 12.37 8.40 0.69
C PRO A 52 11.79 8.97 -0.61
N PHE A 53 12.24 8.50 -1.77
CA PHE A 53 11.73 8.93 -3.08
C PHE A 53 10.23 8.70 -3.23
N CYS A 54 9.67 7.66 -2.63
CA CYS A 54 8.23 7.42 -2.61
C CYS A 54 7.46 8.56 -1.91
N HIS A 55 8.01 9.09 -0.83
CA HIS A 55 7.46 10.24 -0.10
C HIS A 55 7.52 11.50 -0.98
N GLU A 56 8.68 11.80 -1.54
CA GLU A 56 8.89 12.95 -2.41
C GLU A 56 8.07 12.88 -3.70
N GLY A 57 7.87 11.67 -4.22
CA GLY A 57 7.07 11.43 -5.42
C GLY A 57 5.56 11.53 -5.21
N CYS A 58 5.10 11.58 -3.95
CA CYS A 58 3.67 11.69 -3.65
C CYS A 58 3.23 13.14 -3.59
N PRO A 59 2.31 13.62 -4.49
CA PRO A 59 1.83 15.00 -4.46
C PRO A 59 1.14 15.42 -3.16
N LEU A 60 0.61 14.43 -2.41
CA LEU A 60 -0.02 14.66 -1.11
C LEU A 60 0.97 14.66 0.07
N GLY A 61 2.24 14.32 -0.19
CA GLY A 61 3.25 14.19 0.85
C GLY A 61 2.96 13.06 1.84
N ASN A 62 2.39 11.96 1.38
CA ASN A 62 2.10 10.82 2.23
C ASN A 62 3.37 10.24 2.85
N LEU A 63 3.32 9.95 4.15
CA LEU A 63 4.42 9.38 4.93
C LEU A 63 4.52 7.86 4.68
N ILE A 64 4.87 7.49 3.45
CA ILE A 64 4.79 6.12 2.94
C ILE A 64 5.65 5.13 3.75
N PRO A 65 6.92 5.42 4.08
CA PRO A 65 7.72 4.51 4.90
C PRO A 65 7.11 4.22 6.27
N ASP A 66 6.52 5.24 6.90
CA ASP A 66 5.98 5.14 8.26
C ASP A 66 4.79 4.18 8.33
N TRP A 67 3.78 4.37 7.49
CA TRP A 67 2.63 3.47 7.50
C TRP A 67 2.96 2.09 6.91
N ASN A 68 3.95 1.96 6.02
CA ASN A 68 4.44 0.66 5.58
C ASN A 68 5.03 -0.15 6.73
N ASP A 69 5.81 0.48 7.60
CA ASP A 69 6.36 -0.19 8.79
C ASP A 69 5.26 -0.61 9.76
N LEU A 70 4.25 0.23 9.96
CA LEU A 70 3.10 -0.08 10.80
C LEU A 70 2.28 -1.26 10.26
N VAL A 71 2.05 -1.32 8.96
CA VAL A 71 1.39 -2.46 8.30
C VAL A 71 2.24 -3.73 8.46
N TYR A 72 3.53 -3.66 8.24
CA TYR A 72 4.44 -4.79 8.46
C TYR A 72 4.36 -5.33 9.87
N ARG A 73 4.26 -4.46 10.89
CA ARG A 73 4.15 -4.81 12.30
C ARG A 73 2.75 -5.15 12.77
N ASP A 74 1.78 -5.25 11.88
CA ASP A 74 0.38 -5.56 12.22
C ASP A 74 -0.33 -4.48 13.05
N LYS A 75 0.09 -3.23 12.89
CA LYS A 75 -0.47 -2.08 13.60
C LYS A 75 -1.41 -1.28 12.70
N TRP A 76 -2.48 -1.91 12.27
CA TRP A 76 -3.41 -1.35 11.28
C TRP A 76 -4.08 -0.06 11.71
N GLN A 77 -4.44 0.06 12.99
CA GLN A 77 -5.07 1.28 13.51
C GLN A 77 -4.09 2.45 13.50
N ASP A 78 -2.85 2.23 13.91
CA ASP A 78 -1.82 3.26 13.85
C ASP A 78 -1.49 3.61 12.40
N ALA A 79 -1.46 2.63 11.51
CA ALA A 79 -1.22 2.84 10.09
C ALA A 79 -2.28 3.73 9.44
N ILE A 80 -3.56 3.53 9.74
CA ILE A 80 -4.62 4.37 9.19
C ILE A 80 -4.58 5.79 9.75
N VAL A 81 -4.20 5.99 11.00
CA VAL A 81 -4.01 7.32 11.59
C VAL A 81 -2.89 8.05 10.86
N GLN A 82 -1.76 7.37 10.62
CA GLN A 82 -0.64 7.96 9.84
C GLN A 82 -1.04 8.29 8.41
N LEU A 83 -1.78 7.41 7.75
CA LEU A 83 -2.25 7.64 6.39
C LEU A 83 -3.19 8.86 6.32
N HIS A 84 -4.11 8.98 7.28
CA HIS A 84 -5.05 10.11 7.36
C HIS A 84 -4.41 11.43 7.78
N ALA A 85 -3.21 11.41 8.35
CA ALA A 85 -2.50 12.63 8.73
C ALA A 85 -2.21 13.55 7.52
N THR A 86 -2.02 12.97 6.34
CA THR A 86 -1.71 13.69 5.10
C THR A 86 -2.75 13.51 4.01
N ASN A 87 -3.69 12.58 4.16
CA ASN A 87 -4.64 12.21 3.13
C ASN A 87 -6.03 11.93 3.72
N ASN A 88 -7.01 12.78 3.39
CA ASN A 88 -8.37 12.65 3.89
C ASN A 88 -9.18 11.54 3.19
N PHE A 89 -8.80 11.18 1.96
CA PHE A 89 -9.55 10.23 1.12
C PHE A 89 -8.62 9.18 0.49
N PRO A 90 -7.89 8.39 1.29
CA PRO A 90 -6.93 7.41 0.77
C PRO A 90 -7.61 6.29 -0.03
N GLU A 91 -8.87 5.99 0.24
CA GLU A 91 -9.67 5.00 -0.49
C GLU A 91 -9.90 5.39 -1.95
N PHE A 92 -9.94 6.69 -2.26
CA PHE A 92 -10.03 7.17 -3.65
C PHE A 92 -8.64 7.35 -4.26
N THR A 93 -7.78 8.08 -3.59
CA THR A 93 -6.45 8.42 -4.12
C THR A 93 -5.59 7.19 -4.34
N GLY A 94 -5.68 6.19 -3.47
CA GLY A 94 -4.94 4.94 -3.60
C GLY A 94 -5.36 4.12 -4.82
N ARG A 95 -6.65 4.14 -5.16
CA ARG A 95 -7.18 3.39 -6.32
C ARG A 95 -6.84 4.02 -7.68
N ILE A 96 -6.69 5.32 -7.72
CA ILE A 96 -6.36 6.05 -8.97
C ILE A 96 -4.88 6.42 -9.06
N CYS A 97 -4.10 6.11 -8.04
CA CYS A 97 -2.68 6.45 -8.00
C CYS A 97 -1.92 5.71 -9.11
N PRO A 98 -1.19 6.43 -9.99
CA PRO A 98 -0.40 5.81 -11.04
C PRO A 98 0.97 5.31 -10.56
N ALA A 99 1.34 5.57 -9.33
CA ALA A 99 2.63 5.15 -8.78
C ALA A 99 2.72 3.62 -8.72
N PRO A 100 3.86 3.06 -9.08
CA PRO A 100 4.07 1.62 -9.10
C PRO A 100 4.15 1.03 -7.69
#